data_ea5c6011bfdd65b0cbfdd4b5f64e0b66
#
_entry.id   ea5c6011bfdd65b0cbfdd4b5f64e0b66
#
_cell.length_a   1.000
_cell.length_b   1.000
_cell.length_c   1.000
_cell.angle_alpha   90.00
_cell.angle_beta   90.00
_cell.angle_gamma   90.00
#
_symmetry.space_group_name_H-M   'P 1'
#
loop_
_entity.id
_entity.type
_entity.pdbx_description
1 polymer ?
#
loop_
_entity_poly.entity_id
_entity_poly.type
_entity_poly.pdbx_seq_one_letter_code
_entity_poly.pdbx_strand_id
1 'polypeptide(L)'
;MTPEEMLNEITDLKKKVQRLEDIEAIQYLQRAYGYYLQHYMAEDLTDLFADHEETELKIAAGTFKGKEAVARLFHQGQSGQIDRFQHPKFLHQVMQLSGVIDVDPDGQRAKGRWYGFGANAFPKDDGKVNPGWMNGIYEVEYIKQGGVWKLLKVRWMMIFHAPWTISFVPAEERQDMFMNRPYNPNNANKPTDAPEETQWPSGFIAPFHFTNPVSGRKTDVTCKWKGGSKVF
;
A
#
# COMPACT_ATOMS: atom_id res chain seq x y z
N MET A 1 0.71 41.94 -24.94
CA MET A 1 1.05 41.49 -23.57
C MET A 1 2.25 42.27 -23.09
N THR A 2 2.09 42.99 -22.00
CA THR A 2 3.18 43.74 -21.39
C THR A 2 4.16 42.82 -20.65
N PRO A 3 5.40 43.26 -20.35
CA PRO A 3 6.33 42.49 -19.54
C PRO A 3 5.77 42.08 -18.17
N GLU A 4 4.94 42.91 -17.56
CA GLU A 4 4.28 42.65 -16.27
C GLU A 4 3.21 41.58 -16.40
N GLU A 5 2.39 41.64 -17.45
CA GLU A 5 1.40 40.60 -17.77
C GLU A 5 2.08 39.22 -18.02
N MET A 6 3.21 39.22 -18.72
CA MET A 6 4.01 38.01 -18.94
C MET A 6 4.55 37.43 -17.61
N LEU A 7 5.08 38.29 -16.73
CA LEU A 7 5.63 37.83 -15.46
C LEU A 7 4.53 37.23 -14.55
N ASN A 8 3.36 37.81 -14.55
CA ASN A 8 2.20 37.33 -13.79
C ASN A 8 1.75 35.97 -14.35
N GLU A 9 1.65 35.82 -15.67
CA GLU A 9 1.29 34.56 -16.32
C GLU A 9 2.32 33.46 -16.02
N ILE A 10 3.63 33.76 -16.12
CA ILE A 10 4.70 32.82 -15.76
C ILE A 10 4.58 32.39 -14.29
N THR A 11 4.29 33.33 -13.40
CA THR A 11 4.13 33.03 -11.98
C THR A 11 2.94 32.11 -11.72
N ASP A 12 1.83 32.33 -12.39
CA ASP A 12 0.63 31.48 -12.28
C ASP A 12 0.85 30.09 -12.90
N LEU A 13 1.56 30.03 -14.03
CA LEU A 13 1.93 28.74 -14.62
C LEU A 13 2.85 27.93 -13.69
N LYS A 14 3.84 28.56 -13.06
CA LYS A 14 4.70 27.91 -12.08
C LYS A 14 3.91 27.32 -10.91
N LYS A 15 2.93 28.06 -10.37
CA LYS A 15 2.05 27.55 -9.30
C LYS A 15 1.22 26.34 -9.76
N LYS A 16 0.68 26.39 -10.99
CA LYS A 16 -0.09 25.27 -11.56
C LYS A 16 0.79 24.05 -11.76
N VAL A 17 2.00 24.22 -12.29
CA VAL A 17 2.96 23.12 -12.47
C VAL A 17 3.32 22.51 -11.11
N GLN A 18 3.68 23.33 -10.12
CA GLN A 18 4.02 22.84 -8.78
C GLN A 18 2.87 22.03 -8.16
N ARG A 19 1.61 22.49 -8.32
CA ARG A 19 0.45 21.74 -7.84
C ARG A 19 0.32 20.38 -8.52
N LEU A 20 0.57 20.28 -9.81
CA LEU A 20 0.53 19.00 -10.55
C LEU A 20 1.65 18.05 -10.09
N GLU A 21 2.85 18.57 -9.91
CA GLU A 21 3.98 17.82 -9.36
C GLU A 21 3.69 17.31 -7.94
N ASP A 22 3.07 18.13 -7.11
CA ASP A 22 2.66 17.73 -5.75
C ASP A 22 1.62 16.61 -5.77
N ILE A 23 0.62 16.70 -6.65
CA ILE A 23 -0.39 15.65 -6.82
C ILE A 23 0.27 14.36 -7.29
N GLU A 24 1.17 14.41 -8.25
CA GLU A 24 1.89 13.24 -8.75
C GLU A 24 2.75 12.60 -7.66
N ALA A 25 3.49 13.42 -6.90
CA ALA A 25 4.30 12.93 -5.78
C ALA A 25 3.47 12.25 -4.69
N ILE A 26 2.30 12.81 -4.36
CA ILE A 26 1.36 12.20 -3.40
C ILE A 26 0.79 10.89 -3.95
N GLN A 27 0.44 10.83 -5.23
CA GLN A 27 -0.02 9.59 -5.86
C GLN A 27 1.06 8.50 -5.80
N TYR A 28 2.31 8.87 -6.09
CA TYR A 28 3.43 7.95 -6.02
C TYR A 28 3.65 7.43 -4.60
N LEU A 29 3.65 8.33 -3.60
CA LEU A 29 3.76 8.00 -2.18
C LEU A 29 2.67 7.00 -1.74
N GLN A 30 1.41 7.27 -2.12
CA GLN A 30 0.28 6.43 -1.76
C GLN A 30 0.36 5.04 -2.40
N ARG A 31 0.78 4.97 -3.66
CA ARG A 31 0.98 3.69 -4.36
C ARG A 31 2.12 2.89 -3.73
N ALA A 32 3.23 3.53 -3.39
CA ALA A 32 4.35 2.89 -2.70
C ALA A 32 3.91 2.30 -1.35
N TYR A 33 3.10 3.05 -0.57
CA TYR A 33 2.50 2.55 0.65
C TYR A 33 1.72 1.23 0.43
N GLY A 34 0.91 1.16 -0.62
CA GLY A 34 0.16 -0.06 -0.95
C GLY A 34 1.05 -1.27 -1.24
N TYR A 35 2.10 -1.09 -2.04
CA TYR A 35 3.04 -2.15 -2.37
C TYR A 35 3.85 -2.62 -1.15
N TYR A 36 4.31 -1.70 -0.31
CA TYR A 36 5.03 -2.07 0.91
C TYR A 36 4.12 -2.76 1.93
N LEU A 37 2.86 -2.30 2.04
CA LEU A 37 1.88 -2.88 2.94
C LEU A 37 1.55 -4.33 2.55
N GLN A 38 1.51 -4.64 1.25
CA GLN A 38 1.22 -5.99 0.76
C GLN A 38 2.10 -7.06 1.40
N HIS A 39 3.36 -6.72 1.69
CA HIS A 39 4.34 -7.65 2.24
C HIS A 39 4.80 -7.28 3.65
N TYR A 40 4.19 -6.30 4.29
CA TYR A 40 4.61 -5.78 5.59
C TYR A 40 6.10 -5.42 5.64
N MET A 41 6.54 -4.66 4.64
CA MET A 41 7.91 -4.13 4.55
C MET A 41 8.07 -2.98 5.55
N ALA A 42 8.35 -3.33 6.80
CA ALA A 42 8.17 -2.46 7.95
C ALA A 42 9.04 -1.21 7.92
N GLU A 43 10.30 -1.32 7.50
CA GLU A 43 11.18 -0.16 7.36
C GLU A 43 10.68 0.79 6.27
N ASP A 44 10.35 0.25 5.08
CA ASP A 44 9.84 1.03 3.97
C ASP A 44 8.53 1.72 4.32
N LEU A 45 7.63 1.03 5.00
CA LEU A 45 6.36 1.59 5.47
C LEU A 45 6.59 2.72 6.47
N THR A 46 7.48 2.52 7.44
CA THR A 46 7.79 3.53 8.48
C THR A 46 8.40 4.78 7.87
N ASP A 47 9.25 4.63 6.87
CA ASP A 47 9.91 5.75 6.19
C ASP A 47 8.92 6.69 5.50
N LEU A 48 7.79 6.17 5.03
CA LEU A 48 6.76 6.99 4.37
C LEU A 48 6.07 7.97 5.33
N PHE A 49 6.08 7.69 6.63
CA PHE A 49 5.42 8.54 7.62
C PHE A 49 6.28 9.74 8.04
N ALA A 50 5.61 10.85 8.28
CA ALA A 50 6.24 12.05 8.78
C ALA A 50 6.77 11.83 10.20
N ASP A 51 7.88 12.49 10.53
CA ASP A 51 8.31 12.67 11.92
C ASP A 51 7.65 13.96 12.45
N HIS A 52 6.44 13.81 13.00
CA HIS A 52 5.60 14.92 13.42
C HIS A 52 4.69 14.49 14.56
N GLU A 53 4.35 15.41 15.45
CA GLU A 53 3.48 15.12 16.61
C GLU A 53 2.07 14.65 16.23
N GLU A 54 1.55 15.10 15.08
CA GLU A 54 0.26 14.69 14.56
C GLU A 54 0.30 13.35 13.81
N THR A 55 1.45 12.71 13.65
CA THR A 55 1.54 11.43 12.92
C THR A 55 0.63 10.38 13.54
N GLU A 56 -0.24 9.81 12.70
CA GLU A 56 -1.26 8.87 13.17
C GLU A 56 -1.56 7.79 12.11
N LEU A 57 -1.71 6.55 12.57
CA LEU A 57 -2.31 5.47 11.79
C LEU A 57 -3.51 4.92 12.55
N LYS A 58 -4.70 5.04 11.98
CA LYS A 58 -5.95 4.53 12.54
C LYS A 58 -6.50 3.40 11.66
N ILE A 59 -6.60 2.23 12.23
CA ILE A 59 -7.10 1.00 11.58
C ILE A 59 -8.10 0.29 12.51
N ALA A 60 -8.66 -0.82 12.06
CA ALA A 60 -9.62 -1.59 12.87
C ALA A 60 -9.08 -2.04 14.25
N ALA A 61 -7.76 -2.26 14.37
CA ALA A 61 -7.10 -2.63 15.62
C ALA A 61 -6.94 -1.47 16.62
N GLY A 62 -7.17 -0.23 16.19
CA GLY A 62 -7.03 0.96 17.02
C GLY A 62 -6.27 2.09 16.37
N THR A 63 -5.81 3.03 17.18
CA THR A 63 -5.09 4.23 16.76
C THR A 63 -3.65 4.20 17.28
N PHE A 64 -2.70 4.35 16.38
CA PHE A 64 -1.27 4.39 16.67
C PHE A 64 -0.78 5.83 16.45
N LYS A 65 -0.41 6.51 17.54
CA LYS A 65 0.02 7.91 17.53
C LYS A 65 1.53 8.04 17.62
N GLY A 66 2.08 8.89 16.76
CA GLY A 66 3.50 9.10 16.61
C GLY A 66 4.17 8.05 15.73
N LYS A 67 5.24 8.45 15.05
CA LYS A 67 5.99 7.60 14.10
C LYS A 67 6.51 6.31 14.76
N GLU A 68 6.94 6.36 16.02
CA GLU A 68 7.37 5.16 16.75
C GLU A 68 6.26 4.13 16.95
N ALA A 69 5.03 4.57 17.27
CA ALA A 69 3.92 3.65 17.43
C ALA A 69 3.54 2.99 16.12
N VAL A 70 3.59 3.75 15.01
CA VAL A 70 3.40 3.22 13.65
C VAL A 70 4.50 2.22 13.30
N ALA A 71 5.76 2.53 13.60
CA ALA A 71 6.88 1.63 13.39
C ALA A 71 6.71 0.31 14.16
N ARG A 72 6.36 0.38 15.44
CA ARG A 72 6.11 -0.83 16.25
C ARG A 72 5.03 -1.71 15.64
N LEU A 73 3.93 -1.12 15.15
CA LEU A 73 2.88 -1.90 14.50
C LEU A 73 3.41 -2.67 13.29
N PHE A 74 4.16 -2.03 12.41
CA PHE A 74 4.65 -2.69 11.19
C PHE A 74 5.75 -3.71 11.48
N HIS A 75 6.63 -3.45 12.43
CA HIS A 75 7.71 -4.35 12.80
C HIS A 75 7.23 -5.57 13.61
N GLN A 76 6.31 -5.38 14.52
CA GLN A 76 5.83 -6.44 15.40
C GLN A 76 4.57 -7.14 14.87
N GLY A 77 3.87 -6.48 13.93
CA GLY A 77 2.56 -6.92 13.46
C GLY A 77 1.50 -6.90 14.56
N GLN A 78 0.26 -7.17 14.18
CA GLN A 78 -0.84 -7.18 15.14
C GLN A 78 -0.79 -8.36 16.13
N SER A 79 -0.09 -9.44 15.79
CA SER A 79 0.03 -10.64 16.63
C SER A 79 1.44 -10.90 17.17
N GLY A 80 2.45 -10.17 16.69
CA GLY A 80 3.84 -10.29 17.17
C GLY A 80 4.52 -11.65 16.98
N GLN A 81 3.83 -12.64 16.44
CA GLN A 81 4.23 -14.04 16.53
C GLN A 81 4.72 -14.64 15.20
N ILE A 82 4.29 -14.10 14.06
CA ILE A 82 4.62 -14.67 12.75
C ILE A 82 5.38 -13.64 11.94
N ASP A 83 6.58 -14.01 11.47
CA ASP A 83 7.29 -13.25 10.45
C ASP A 83 6.46 -13.31 9.16
N ARG A 84 5.84 -12.17 8.81
CA ARG A 84 4.96 -12.05 7.64
C ARG A 84 5.73 -11.77 6.36
N PHE A 85 6.95 -11.29 6.50
CA PHE A 85 7.80 -11.02 5.36
C PHE A 85 8.17 -12.31 4.64
N GLN A 86 7.85 -12.38 3.36
CA GLN A 86 8.06 -13.56 2.51
C GLN A 86 7.38 -14.86 3.00
N HIS A 87 6.43 -14.77 3.91
CA HIS A 87 5.70 -15.97 4.34
C HIS A 87 4.81 -16.51 3.21
N PRO A 88 4.92 -17.78 2.81
CA PRO A 88 4.25 -18.31 1.61
C PRO A 88 2.72 -18.32 1.68
N LYS A 89 2.15 -18.24 2.89
CA LYS A 89 0.70 -18.17 3.11
C LYS A 89 0.21 -16.78 3.51
N PHE A 90 1.07 -15.77 3.45
CA PHE A 90 0.70 -14.40 3.78
C PHE A 90 0.35 -13.60 2.53
N LEU A 91 -0.75 -12.88 2.58
CA LEU A 91 -1.14 -11.88 1.59
C LEU A 91 -1.87 -10.73 2.29
N HIS A 92 -1.48 -9.51 2.02
CA HIS A 92 -2.22 -8.32 2.46
C HIS A 92 -2.29 -7.30 1.33
N GLN A 93 -2.90 -7.72 0.23
CA GLN A 93 -3.04 -6.87 -0.94
C GLN A 93 -4.30 -6.02 -0.81
N VAL A 94 -4.12 -4.73 -0.59
CA VAL A 94 -5.20 -3.74 -0.60
C VAL A 94 -4.85 -2.68 -1.63
N MET A 95 -5.41 -2.84 -2.83
CA MET A 95 -5.23 -1.89 -3.93
C MET A 95 -5.87 -0.55 -3.57
N GLN A 96 -5.16 0.53 -3.83
CA GLN A 96 -5.63 1.89 -3.57
C GLN A 96 -6.05 2.53 -4.88
N LEU A 97 -7.35 2.68 -5.04
CA LEU A 97 -8.00 3.01 -6.31
C LEU A 97 -8.71 4.36 -6.23
N SER A 98 -8.92 4.97 -7.41
CA SER A 98 -9.77 6.16 -7.57
C SER A 98 -9.44 7.30 -6.62
N GLY A 99 -8.16 7.64 -6.51
CA GLY A 99 -7.68 8.68 -5.59
C GLY A 99 -8.19 10.08 -5.96
N VAL A 100 -8.73 10.79 -4.98
CA VAL A 100 -9.00 12.22 -5.05
C VAL A 100 -8.04 12.92 -4.10
N ILE A 101 -7.30 13.91 -4.60
CA ILE A 101 -6.26 14.61 -3.84
C ILE A 101 -6.51 16.10 -3.89
N ASP A 102 -6.57 16.71 -2.72
CA ASP A 102 -6.64 18.16 -2.53
C ASP A 102 -5.38 18.65 -1.85
N VAL A 103 -4.59 19.44 -2.58
CA VAL A 103 -3.40 20.13 -2.06
C VAL A 103 -3.81 21.50 -1.58
N ASP A 104 -3.43 21.85 -0.36
CA ASP A 104 -3.71 23.16 0.23
C ASP A 104 -3.03 24.29 -0.60
N PRO A 105 -3.57 25.50 -0.58
CA PRO A 105 -3.06 26.60 -1.40
C PRO A 105 -1.59 26.97 -1.15
N ASP A 106 -1.07 26.67 0.05
CA ASP A 106 0.34 26.91 0.41
C ASP A 106 1.28 25.78 -0.03
N GLY A 107 0.73 24.65 -0.52
CA GLY A 107 1.48 23.48 -0.96
C GLY A 107 2.22 22.74 0.16
N GLN A 108 1.82 22.92 1.43
CA GLN A 108 2.49 22.28 2.57
C GLN A 108 1.72 21.11 3.14
N ARG A 109 0.40 21.09 2.97
CA ARG A 109 -0.48 20.00 3.39
C ARG A 109 -1.39 19.58 2.24
N ALA A 110 -1.86 18.35 2.32
CA ALA A 110 -2.84 17.81 1.37
C ALA A 110 -3.71 16.78 2.06
N LYS A 111 -4.88 16.52 1.44
CA LYS A 111 -5.76 15.41 1.81
C LYS A 111 -5.97 14.51 0.60
N GLY A 112 -6.13 13.23 0.86
CA GLY A 112 -6.46 12.26 -0.17
C GLY A 112 -7.45 11.23 0.32
N ARG A 113 -8.36 10.86 -0.59
CA ARG A 113 -9.32 9.78 -0.38
C ARG A 113 -9.15 8.71 -1.43
N TRP A 114 -9.14 7.45 -1.00
CA TRP A 114 -8.90 6.31 -1.88
C TRP A 114 -9.83 5.16 -1.54
N TYR A 115 -10.31 4.45 -2.55
CA TYR A 115 -10.87 3.13 -2.30
C TYR A 115 -9.76 2.14 -2.02
N GLY A 116 -9.97 1.29 -1.00
CA GLY A 116 -9.16 0.12 -0.76
C GLY A 116 -9.96 -1.14 -1.06
N PHE A 117 -9.50 -1.92 -2.03
CA PHE A 117 -10.09 -3.22 -2.35
C PHE A 117 -8.99 -4.25 -2.54
N GLY A 118 -9.18 -5.46 -2.01
CA GLY A 118 -8.18 -6.48 -2.20
C GLY A 118 -8.47 -7.78 -1.49
N ALA A 119 -7.46 -8.63 -1.50
CA ALA A 119 -7.47 -9.94 -0.89
C ALA A 119 -6.45 -10.01 0.25
N ASN A 120 -6.78 -10.76 1.26
CA ASN A 120 -5.88 -11.02 2.36
C ASN A 120 -5.84 -12.52 2.71
N ALA A 121 -4.72 -12.93 3.27
CA ALA A 121 -4.53 -14.24 3.86
C ALA A 121 -3.55 -14.09 5.04
N PHE A 122 -4.02 -14.33 6.23
CA PHE A 122 -3.21 -14.20 7.44
C PHE A 122 -2.97 -15.57 8.04
N PRO A 123 -1.72 -16.08 7.98
CA PRO A 123 -1.38 -17.35 8.62
C PRO A 123 -1.49 -17.23 10.15
N LYS A 124 -1.94 -18.32 10.77
CA LYS A 124 -2.05 -18.49 12.21
C LYS A 124 -0.98 -19.46 12.72
N ASP A 125 -0.75 -19.47 14.03
CA ASP A 125 0.24 -20.34 14.66
C ASP A 125 -0.06 -21.84 14.49
N ASP A 126 -1.34 -22.20 14.31
CA ASP A 126 -1.79 -23.57 14.01
C ASP A 126 -1.60 -23.99 12.54
N GLY A 127 -0.93 -23.14 11.74
CA GLY A 127 -0.69 -23.35 10.31
C GLY A 127 -1.88 -23.13 9.41
N LYS A 128 -3.05 -22.80 9.97
CA LYS A 128 -4.25 -22.43 9.21
C LYS A 128 -4.13 -21.01 8.66
N VAL A 129 -4.91 -20.74 7.64
CA VAL A 129 -4.99 -19.44 6.99
C VAL A 129 -6.44 -19.01 6.94
N ASN A 130 -6.68 -17.72 7.20
CA ASN A 130 -8.00 -17.13 7.06
C ASN A 130 -8.01 -16.19 5.85
N PRO A 131 -8.24 -16.71 4.63
CA PRO A 131 -8.26 -15.88 3.44
C PRO A 131 -9.60 -15.15 3.29
N GLY A 132 -9.54 -13.95 2.74
CA GLY A 132 -10.75 -13.16 2.58
C GLY A 132 -10.59 -12.01 1.58
N TRP A 133 -11.73 -11.40 1.27
CA TRP A 133 -11.83 -10.14 0.57
C TRP A 133 -11.98 -9.01 1.56
N MET A 134 -11.38 -7.88 1.28
CA MET A 134 -11.56 -6.68 2.08
C MET A 134 -11.83 -5.47 1.18
N ASN A 135 -12.69 -4.60 1.68
CA ASN A 135 -13.02 -3.34 1.05
C ASN A 135 -13.14 -2.25 2.11
N GLY A 136 -12.73 -1.05 1.76
CA GLY A 136 -12.83 0.11 2.64
C GLY A 136 -12.42 1.40 1.96
N ILE A 137 -12.26 2.42 2.78
CA ILE A 137 -11.85 3.76 2.39
C ILE A 137 -10.60 4.14 3.17
N TYR A 138 -9.61 4.67 2.47
CA TYR A 138 -8.52 5.43 3.07
C TYR A 138 -8.84 6.92 3.04
N GLU A 139 -8.81 7.56 4.20
CA GLU A 139 -8.68 9.01 4.34
C GLU A 139 -7.28 9.31 4.83
N VAL A 140 -6.56 10.13 4.07
CA VAL A 140 -5.14 10.36 4.31
C VAL A 140 -4.87 11.85 4.35
N GLU A 141 -4.12 12.28 5.36
CA GLU A 141 -3.53 13.61 5.41
C GLU A 141 -2.03 13.47 5.10
N TYR A 142 -1.53 14.39 4.29
CA TYR A 142 -0.13 14.45 3.89
C TYR A 142 0.48 15.76 4.35
N ILE A 143 1.80 15.75 4.56
CA ILE A 143 2.59 16.94 4.89
C ILE A 143 3.88 16.94 4.06
N LYS A 144 4.30 18.12 3.62
CA LYS A 144 5.58 18.31 2.95
C LYS A 144 6.65 18.70 3.98
N GLN A 145 7.63 17.84 4.18
CA GLN A 145 8.76 18.07 5.08
C GLN A 145 10.08 18.04 4.31
N GLY A 146 10.84 19.12 4.37
CA GLY A 146 12.09 19.23 3.61
C GLY A 146 11.91 19.10 2.10
N GLY A 147 10.78 19.55 1.56
CA GLY A 147 10.44 19.44 0.14
C GLY A 147 9.87 18.08 -0.28
N VAL A 148 9.73 17.10 0.63
CA VAL A 148 9.25 15.76 0.35
C VAL A 148 7.89 15.51 0.99
N TRP A 149 6.94 14.99 0.20
CA TRP A 149 5.63 14.60 0.71
C TRP A 149 5.72 13.32 1.55
N LYS A 150 5.03 13.31 2.69
CA LYS A 150 4.98 12.19 3.64
C LYS A 150 3.56 11.97 4.13
N LEU A 151 3.28 10.75 4.57
CA LEU A 151 2.03 10.40 5.26
C LEU A 151 2.03 11.05 6.65
N LEU A 152 1.02 11.87 6.95
CA LEU A 152 0.83 12.46 8.27
C LEU A 152 -0.19 11.64 9.06
N LYS A 153 -1.39 11.48 8.50
CA LYS A 153 -2.44 10.65 9.11
C LYS A 153 -2.99 9.70 8.07
N VAL A 154 -3.09 8.44 8.43
CA VAL A 154 -3.74 7.41 7.61
C VAL A 154 -4.88 6.82 8.41
N ARG A 155 -6.09 6.94 7.90
CA ARG A 155 -7.28 6.32 8.46
C ARG A 155 -7.85 5.30 7.49
N TRP A 156 -7.81 4.04 7.87
CA TRP A 156 -8.48 2.96 7.17
C TRP A 156 -9.86 2.71 7.77
N MET A 157 -10.89 2.88 6.98
CA MET A 157 -12.28 2.61 7.33
C MET A 157 -12.74 1.37 6.55
N MET A 158 -12.70 0.23 7.20
CA MET A 158 -13.13 -1.02 6.59
C MET A 158 -14.65 -1.05 6.46
N ILE A 159 -15.14 -1.28 5.22
CA ILE A 159 -16.58 -1.43 4.92
C ILE A 159 -16.98 -2.88 5.12
N PHE A 160 -16.21 -3.81 4.56
CA PHE A 160 -16.40 -5.23 4.81
C PHE A 160 -15.08 -6.00 4.75
N HIS A 161 -15.07 -7.12 5.44
CA HIS A 161 -14.09 -8.19 5.34
C HIS A 161 -14.86 -9.50 5.33
N ALA A 162 -14.78 -10.25 4.24
CA ALA A 162 -15.54 -11.47 4.04
C ALA A 162 -14.63 -12.63 3.65
N PRO A 163 -14.83 -13.83 4.21
CA PRO A 163 -14.13 -15.03 3.78
C PRO A 163 -14.35 -15.30 2.28
N TRP A 164 -13.37 -15.88 1.61
CA TRP A 164 -13.49 -16.25 0.19
C TRP A 164 -14.62 -17.23 -0.11
N THR A 165 -15.03 -18.00 0.91
CA THR A 165 -16.13 -18.95 0.80
C THR A 165 -17.50 -18.26 0.78
N ILE A 166 -17.58 -16.99 1.19
CA ILE A 166 -18.81 -16.21 1.15
C ILE A 166 -18.78 -15.35 -0.11
N SER A 167 -19.80 -15.51 -0.96
CA SER A 167 -20.01 -14.72 -2.16
C SER A 167 -21.42 -14.12 -2.12
N PHE A 168 -21.64 -13.05 -2.87
CA PHE A 168 -22.98 -12.53 -3.15
C PHE A 168 -23.78 -13.43 -4.12
N VAL A 169 -23.11 -14.46 -4.69
CA VAL A 169 -23.75 -15.50 -5.49
C VAL A 169 -23.96 -16.74 -4.61
N PRO A 170 -25.17 -17.31 -4.53
CA PRO A 170 -25.45 -18.55 -3.82
C PRO A 170 -24.49 -19.67 -4.21
N ALA A 171 -24.13 -20.55 -3.27
CA ALA A 171 -23.11 -21.57 -3.49
C ALA A 171 -23.47 -22.52 -4.65
N GLU A 172 -24.74 -22.85 -4.79
CA GLU A 172 -25.33 -23.70 -5.82
C GLU A 172 -25.31 -23.09 -7.23
N GLU A 173 -25.18 -21.77 -7.31
CA GLU A 173 -25.13 -21.02 -8.57
C GLU A 173 -23.70 -20.69 -9.02
N ARG A 174 -22.70 -21.06 -8.20
CA ARG A 174 -21.30 -20.80 -8.52
C ARG A 174 -20.73 -21.83 -9.45
N GLN A 175 -20.08 -21.37 -10.49
CA GLN A 175 -19.18 -22.22 -11.29
C GLN A 175 -17.76 -22.09 -10.77
N ASP A 176 -17.01 -23.21 -10.76
CA ASP A 176 -15.61 -23.19 -10.47
C ASP A 176 -14.87 -22.27 -11.43
N MET A 177 -14.23 -21.26 -10.87
CA MET A 177 -13.43 -20.33 -11.65
C MET A 177 -12.20 -21.02 -12.24
N PHE A 178 -11.74 -20.54 -13.35
CA PHE A 178 -10.67 -21.00 -14.22
C PHE A 178 -9.30 -21.25 -13.57
N MET A 179 -9.20 -21.29 -12.26
CA MET A 179 -7.95 -21.27 -11.50
C MET A 179 -7.06 -22.49 -11.68
N ASN A 180 -7.52 -23.55 -12.36
CA ASN A 180 -6.76 -24.79 -12.52
C ASN A 180 -6.75 -25.32 -13.97
N ARG A 181 -6.76 -24.43 -14.96
CA ARG A 181 -6.51 -24.90 -16.33
C ARG A 181 -5.01 -25.13 -16.49
N PRO A 182 -4.57 -26.39 -16.65
CA PRO A 182 -3.17 -26.65 -16.93
C PRO A 182 -2.78 -25.94 -18.24
N TYR A 183 -1.56 -25.43 -18.27
CA TYR A 183 -0.99 -24.92 -19.52
C TYR A 183 -1.11 -25.97 -20.60
N ASN A 184 -1.79 -25.63 -21.71
CA ASN A 184 -1.93 -26.52 -22.84
C ASN A 184 -1.03 -26.05 -23.99
N PRO A 185 0.11 -26.72 -24.23
CA PRO A 185 1.04 -26.36 -25.30
C PRO A 185 0.44 -26.52 -26.72
N ASN A 186 -0.67 -27.26 -26.84
CA ASN A 186 -1.35 -27.50 -28.12
C ASN A 186 -2.49 -26.52 -28.41
N ASN A 187 -2.70 -25.50 -27.54
CA ASN A 187 -3.69 -24.48 -27.81
C ASN A 187 -3.26 -23.65 -29.02
N ALA A 188 -4.18 -23.42 -29.98
CA ALA A 188 -3.93 -22.61 -31.17
C ALA A 188 -3.46 -21.17 -30.85
N ASN A 189 -3.88 -20.64 -29.70
CA ASN A 189 -3.48 -19.35 -29.16
C ASN A 189 -2.47 -19.49 -28.00
N LYS A 190 -1.58 -20.48 -28.08
CA LYS A 190 -0.57 -20.70 -27.05
C LYS A 190 0.33 -19.48 -26.91
N PRO A 191 0.71 -19.11 -25.69
CA PRO A 191 1.76 -18.11 -25.50
C PRO A 191 3.09 -18.63 -26.03
N THR A 192 3.99 -17.70 -26.37
CA THR A 192 5.32 -18.03 -26.88
C THR A 192 6.13 -18.84 -25.87
N ASP A 193 5.97 -18.50 -24.61
CA ASP A 193 6.67 -19.15 -23.51
C ASP A 193 5.68 -19.73 -22.49
N ALA A 194 6.12 -20.74 -21.75
CA ALA A 194 5.35 -21.22 -20.61
C ALA A 194 5.17 -20.10 -19.56
N PRO A 195 4.03 -20.07 -18.84
CA PRO A 195 3.86 -19.11 -17.76
C PRO A 195 4.93 -19.33 -16.69
N GLU A 196 5.41 -18.24 -16.11
CA GLU A 196 6.25 -18.31 -14.91
C GLU A 196 5.48 -19.03 -13.81
N GLU A 197 6.13 -19.99 -13.16
CA GLU A 197 5.54 -20.65 -12.00
C GLU A 197 5.50 -19.68 -10.84
N THR A 198 4.33 -19.13 -10.56
CA THR A 198 4.08 -18.38 -9.33
C THR A 198 3.41 -19.30 -8.32
N GLN A 199 4.09 -19.58 -7.22
CA GLN A 199 3.48 -20.32 -6.10
C GLN A 199 2.54 -19.38 -5.34
N TRP A 200 1.29 -19.78 -5.21
CA TRP A 200 0.27 -19.03 -4.50
C TRP A 200 0.02 -19.53 -3.08
N PRO A 201 -0.31 -18.63 -2.12
CA PRO A 201 0.18 -17.26 -1.97
C PRO A 201 1.68 -17.30 -1.77
N SER A 202 2.41 -16.69 -2.70
CA SER A 202 3.85 -16.83 -2.72
C SER A 202 4.53 -15.85 -1.76
N GLY A 203 5.60 -16.29 -1.13
CA GLY A 203 6.54 -15.40 -0.46
C GLY A 203 7.41 -14.61 -1.46
N PHE A 204 7.20 -14.80 -2.75
CA PHE A 204 7.90 -14.06 -3.79
C PHE A 204 7.43 -12.61 -3.84
N ILE A 205 8.37 -11.71 -3.68
CA ILE A 205 8.14 -10.28 -3.84
C ILE A 205 8.77 -9.86 -5.15
N ALA A 206 7.95 -9.44 -6.12
CA ALA A 206 8.47 -8.89 -7.37
C ALA A 206 9.41 -7.73 -7.08
N PRO A 207 10.61 -7.71 -7.69
CA PRO A 207 11.58 -6.64 -7.44
C PRO A 207 10.98 -5.26 -7.73
N PHE A 208 11.23 -4.31 -6.84
CA PHE A 208 10.81 -2.93 -7.03
C PHE A 208 11.75 -2.25 -8.03
N HIS A 209 11.21 -1.62 -9.06
CA HIS A 209 11.98 -0.80 -10.00
C HIS A 209 12.20 0.64 -9.48
N PHE A 210 11.58 1.00 -8.34
CA PHE A 210 11.65 2.32 -7.74
C PHE A 210 12.28 2.26 -6.33
N THR A 211 12.74 3.41 -5.84
CA THR A 211 13.24 3.61 -4.48
C THR A 211 12.13 4.16 -3.59
N ASN A 212 12.29 4.05 -2.26
CA ASN A 212 11.37 4.67 -1.32
C ASN A 212 11.26 6.19 -1.59
N PRO A 213 10.06 6.73 -1.84
CA PRO A 213 9.89 8.12 -2.27
C PRO A 213 10.22 9.15 -1.17
N VAL A 214 10.36 8.72 0.07
CA VAL A 214 10.67 9.59 1.20
C VAL A 214 12.15 9.48 1.58
N SER A 215 12.64 8.28 1.82
CA SER A 215 14.03 8.06 2.26
C SER A 215 15.03 7.93 1.11
N GLY A 216 14.59 7.71 -0.12
CA GLY A 216 15.44 7.42 -1.27
C GLY A 216 16.10 6.02 -1.20
N ARG A 217 15.78 5.23 -0.20
CA ARG A 217 16.38 3.90 0.02
C ARG A 217 15.91 2.92 -1.06
N LYS A 218 16.86 2.14 -1.59
CA LYS A 218 16.51 1.01 -2.46
C LYS A 218 15.85 -0.07 -1.60
N THR A 219 14.70 -0.54 -2.04
CA THR A 219 13.96 -1.61 -1.36
C THR A 219 14.74 -2.92 -1.47
N ASP A 220 15.06 -3.51 -0.32
CA ASP A 220 15.68 -4.82 -0.23
C ASP A 220 14.63 -5.87 0.15
N VAL A 221 14.21 -6.64 -0.83
CA VAL A 221 13.20 -7.70 -0.65
C VAL A 221 13.72 -8.90 0.15
N THR A 222 15.00 -8.92 0.47
CA THR A 222 15.64 -9.97 1.30
C THR A 222 15.86 -9.52 2.74
N CYS A 223 15.71 -8.22 3.02
CA CYS A 223 16.02 -7.64 4.32
C CYS A 223 14.94 -8.00 5.35
N LYS A 224 15.33 -8.76 6.36
CA LYS A 224 14.53 -8.93 7.57
C LYS A 224 14.83 -7.80 8.53
N TRP A 225 13.83 -7.33 9.25
CA TRP A 225 14.01 -6.32 10.27
C TRP A 225 15.02 -6.77 11.33
N LYS A 226 16.04 -5.94 11.53
CA LYS A 226 17.14 -6.21 12.46
C LYS A 226 16.98 -5.50 13.81
N GLY A 227 15.96 -4.68 13.95
CA GLY A 227 15.72 -3.84 15.12
C GLY A 227 14.98 -4.54 16.23
N GLY A 228 15.67 -4.81 17.30
CA GLY A 228 15.10 -5.21 18.59
C GLY A 228 14.81 -6.69 18.75
N SER A 229 14.97 -7.12 19.97
CA SER A 229 14.56 -8.44 20.43
C SER A 229 13.10 -8.69 20.05
N LYS A 230 12.81 -9.89 19.61
CA LYS A 230 11.44 -10.40 19.59
C LYS A 230 10.88 -10.19 20.99
N VAL A 231 10.10 -9.14 21.18
CA VAL A 231 9.27 -9.00 22.36
C VAL A 231 8.06 -9.85 22.08
N PHE A 232 8.07 -11.04 22.58
CA PHE A 232 6.95 -11.97 22.60
C PHE A 232 6.11 -11.71 23.84
#